data_988d9926cda2b118de3e87cfd155a5e5
#
_entry.id   988d9926cda2b118de3e87cfd155a5e5
#
_cell.length_a   1.000
_cell.length_b   1.000
_cell.length_c   1.000
_cell.angle_alpha   90.00
_cell.angle_beta   90.00
_cell.angle_gamma   90.00
#
_symmetry.space_group_name_H-M   'P 1'
#
loop_
_entity.id
_entity.type
_entity.pdbx_description
1 polymer ?
#
loop_
_entity_poly.entity_id
_entity_poly.type
_entity_poly.pdbx_seq_one_letter_code
_entity_poly.pdbx_strand_id
1 'polypeptide(L)'
;LISTPMIEIMKKRGQCTVFKAFISGEELKIVGFAFVDDKDLLRVSRPGEQTYEEVAQDMQKGLDLWEGLLKATGGALVPEKSYWYLIDFEWRNGMWKYKTTEETQFDLTVKDKDEIQHVLSRLPVYEARRSLGCRSAPDGNNKAQVEYMRSVAVEWGDKLRAGHLTKYEAWTALTSRVMRTLSYATPALTITNGEANHIMAPILMSGLNALGMQ
;
A
#
# COMPACT_ATOMS: atom_id res chain seq x y z
N LEU A 1 18.66 -8.81 3.76
CA LEU A 1 19.32 -9.84 4.57
C LEU A 1 19.21 -9.58 6.08
N ILE A 2 19.27 -8.35 6.55
CA ILE A 2 19.14 -8.01 7.99
C ILE A 2 17.69 -8.24 8.50
N SER A 3 16.69 -8.09 7.64
CA SER A 3 15.28 -8.23 8.02
C SER A 3 14.89 -9.65 8.43
N THR A 4 15.51 -10.69 7.88
CA THR A 4 15.17 -12.09 8.18
C THR A 4 15.39 -12.46 9.64
N PRO A 5 16.55 -12.19 10.28
CA PRO A 5 16.73 -12.43 11.72
C PRO A 5 15.74 -11.65 12.57
N MET A 6 15.43 -10.40 12.21
CA MET A 6 14.47 -9.59 12.94
C MET A 6 13.06 -10.21 12.92
N ILE A 7 12.60 -10.65 11.74
CA ILE A 7 11.31 -11.34 11.58
C ILE A 7 11.28 -12.63 12.42
N GLU A 8 12.35 -13.40 12.45
CA GLU A 8 12.41 -14.63 13.26
C GLU A 8 12.39 -14.33 14.77
N ILE A 9 13.04 -13.25 15.22
CA ILE A 9 12.94 -12.80 16.61
C ILE A 9 11.52 -12.37 16.96
N MET A 10 10.85 -11.61 16.07
CA MET A 10 9.47 -11.21 16.23
C MET A 10 8.54 -12.43 16.39
N LYS A 11 8.68 -13.45 15.52
CA LYS A 11 7.93 -14.70 15.63
C LYS A 11 8.17 -15.44 16.94
N LYS A 12 9.44 -15.56 17.38
CA LYS A 12 9.81 -16.20 18.66
C LYS A 12 9.25 -15.48 19.88
N ARG A 13 9.09 -14.16 19.80
CA ARG A 13 8.49 -13.32 20.85
C ARG A 13 6.97 -13.27 20.80
N GLY A 14 6.34 -14.04 19.91
CA GLY A 14 4.89 -14.05 19.73
C GLY A 14 4.34 -12.81 19.01
N GLN A 15 5.22 -11.96 18.48
CA GLN A 15 4.83 -10.77 17.73
C GLN A 15 4.57 -11.11 16.26
N CYS A 16 3.57 -11.96 16.01
CA CYS A 16 3.14 -12.38 14.67
C CYS A 16 1.64 -12.67 14.67
N THR A 17 1.01 -12.51 13.50
CA THR A 17 -0.34 -13.00 13.26
C THR A 17 -0.27 -14.47 12.80
N VAL A 18 -1.13 -15.31 13.38
CA VAL A 18 -1.21 -16.73 13.03
C VAL A 18 -2.45 -16.96 12.17
N PHE A 19 -2.25 -17.37 10.94
CA PHE A 19 -3.31 -17.84 10.05
C PHE A 19 -3.34 -19.36 10.06
N LYS A 20 -4.51 -19.93 10.28
CA LYS A 20 -4.72 -21.38 10.26
C LYS A 20 -5.52 -21.76 9.03
N ALA A 21 -4.97 -22.64 8.20
CA ALA A 21 -5.67 -23.16 7.04
C ALA A 21 -6.86 -24.02 7.51
N PHE A 22 -8.03 -23.71 7.00
CA PHE A 22 -9.29 -24.33 7.45
C PHE A 22 -9.32 -25.85 7.19
N ILE A 23 -8.76 -26.30 6.08
CA ILE A 23 -8.80 -27.71 5.66
C ILE A 23 -7.62 -28.50 6.23
N SER A 24 -6.39 -28.04 6.04
CA SER A 24 -5.18 -28.77 6.46
C SER A 24 -4.84 -28.57 7.93
N GLY A 25 -5.37 -27.53 8.57
CA GLY A 25 -5.00 -27.14 9.94
C GLY A 25 -3.59 -26.55 10.07
N GLU A 26 -2.86 -26.41 8.95
CA GLU A 26 -1.52 -25.84 8.95
C GLU A 26 -1.53 -24.37 9.41
N GLU A 27 -0.53 -23.99 10.17
CA GLU A 27 -0.38 -22.64 10.69
C GLU A 27 0.68 -21.85 9.90
N LEU A 28 0.32 -20.68 9.44
CA LEU A 28 1.21 -19.70 8.84
C LEU A 28 1.39 -18.50 9.78
N LYS A 29 2.63 -18.24 10.22
CA LYS A 29 2.97 -17.10 11.07
C LYS A 29 3.50 -15.95 10.24
N ILE A 30 2.77 -14.83 10.21
CA ILE A 30 3.13 -13.63 9.47
C ILE A 30 3.39 -12.49 10.46
N VAL A 31 4.57 -11.87 10.39
CA VAL A 31 4.90 -10.63 11.12
C VAL A 31 4.46 -9.42 10.32
N GLY A 32 4.65 -9.48 9.02
CA GLY A 32 4.41 -8.42 8.07
C GLY A 32 5.06 -8.73 6.72
N PHE A 33 5.15 -7.73 5.87
CA PHE A 33 5.77 -7.80 4.56
C PHE A 33 6.99 -6.89 4.52
N ALA A 34 8.05 -7.31 3.83
CA ALA A 34 9.26 -6.52 3.69
C ALA A 34 9.76 -6.56 2.24
N PHE A 35 10.07 -5.39 1.71
CA PHE A 35 10.68 -5.25 0.39
C PHE A 35 11.77 -4.17 0.48
N VAL A 36 13.02 -4.59 0.43
CA VAL A 36 14.21 -3.76 0.59
C VAL A 36 14.16 -2.98 1.91
N ASP A 37 13.85 -1.70 1.88
CA ASP A 37 13.70 -0.78 3.01
C ASP A 37 12.25 -0.56 3.45
N ASP A 38 11.28 -0.80 2.58
CA ASP A 38 9.85 -0.73 2.92
C ASP A 38 9.41 -1.94 3.74
N LYS A 39 8.71 -1.72 4.85
CA LYS A 39 8.23 -2.78 5.75
C LYS A 39 6.86 -2.44 6.31
N ASP A 40 5.95 -3.39 6.15
CA ASP A 40 4.59 -3.34 6.66
C ASP A 40 4.44 -4.39 7.77
N LEU A 41 4.19 -3.96 9.00
CA LEU A 41 3.87 -4.86 10.11
C LEU A 41 2.36 -5.14 10.12
N LEU A 42 1.98 -6.38 10.42
CA LEU A 42 0.60 -6.81 10.41
C LEU A 42 0.19 -7.35 11.79
N ARG A 43 -0.97 -6.91 12.27
CA ARG A 43 -1.69 -7.52 13.38
C ARG A 43 -3.14 -7.75 12.99
N VAL A 44 -3.66 -8.90 13.36
CA VAL A 44 -5.06 -9.26 13.11
C VAL A 44 -5.64 -9.81 14.40
N SER A 45 -6.82 -9.32 14.78
CA SER A 45 -7.56 -9.84 15.92
C SER A 45 -7.98 -11.29 15.70
N ARG A 46 -8.09 -12.05 16.77
CA ARG A 46 -8.80 -13.32 16.74
C ARG A 46 -10.30 -13.04 16.74
N PRO A 47 -11.07 -13.70 15.88
CA PRO A 47 -12.51 -13.47 15.81
C PRO A 47 -13.20 -13.64 17.16
N GLY A 48 -13.87 -12.58 17.62
CA GLY A 48 -14.61 -12.57 18.89
C GLY A 48 -13.79 -12.54 20.19
N GLU A 49 -12.45 -12.45 20.11
CA GLU A 49 -11.58 -12.53 21.29
C GLU A 49 -10.93 -11.18 21.66
N GLN A 50 -10.85 -10.22 20.75
CA GLN A 50 -10.09 -8.98 21.00
C GLN A 50 -10.87 -7.73 20.55
N THR A 51 -10.78 -6.67 21.36
CA THR A 51 -11.25 -5.34 20.99
C THR A 51 -10.22 -4.65 20.07
N TYR A 52 -10.63 -3.56 19.40
CA TYR A 52 -9.69 -2.79 18.57
C TYR A 52 -8.53 -2.19 19.40
N GLU A 53 -8.80 -1.83 20.67
CA GLU A 53 -7.78 -1.32 21.59
C GLU A 53 -6.74 -2.39 21.90
N GLU A 54 -7.16 -3.62 22.15
CA GLU A 54 -6.25 -4.74 22.43
C GLU A 54 -5.37 -5.06 21.21
N VAL A 55 -5.93 -5.01 20.00
CA VAL A 55 -5.17 -5.20 18.75
C VAL A 55 -4.17 -4.05 18.55
N ALA A 56 -4.57 -2.81 18.80
CA ALA A 56 -3.71 -1.64 18.69
C ALA A 56 -2.58 -1.67 19.75
N GLN A 57 -2.88 -2.08 20.98
CA GLN A 57 -1.86 -2.29 22.02
C GLN A 57 -0.88 -3.41 21.64
N ASP A 58 -1.36 -4.49 21.03
CA ASP A 58 -0.47 -5.57 20.57
C ASP A 58 0.39 -5.11 19.39
N MET A 59 -0.16 -4.27 18.50
CA MET A 59 0.62 -3.61 17.47
C MET A 59 1.71 -2.70 18.06
N GLN A 60 1.40 -1.92 19.11
CA GLN A 60 2.40 -1.09 19.80
C GLN A 60 3.54 -1.91 20.33
N LYS A 61 3.26 -3.04 21.02
CA LYS A 61 4.30 -3.96 21.52
C LYS A 61 5.17 -4.51 20.38
N GLY A 62 4.55 -4.84 19.26
CA GLY A 62 5.27 -5.28 18.06
C GLY A 62 6.15 -4.19 17.48
N LEU A 63 5.67 -2.97 17.48
CA LEU A 63 6.39 -1.79 16.98
C LEU A 63 7.59 -1.46 17.89
N ASP A 64 7.41 -1.49 19.22
CA ASP A 64 8.50 -1.30 20.21
C ASP A 64 9.60 -2.34 20.05
N LEU A 65 9.21 -3.61 19.84
CA LEU A 65 10.20 -4.67 19.60
C LEU A 65 10.93 -4.46 18.27
N TRP A 66 10.20 -4.08 17.22
CA TRP A 66 10.78 -3.80 15.91
C TRP A 66 11.77 -2.63 15.94
N GLU A 67 11.40 -1.54 16.64
CA GLU A 67 12.26 -0.38 16.88
C GLU A 67 13.56 -0.79 17.57
N GLY A 68 13.45 -1.57 18.67
CA GLY A 68 14.62 -2.07 19.40
C GLY A 68 15.54 -2.95 18.54
N LEU A 69 14.96 -3.79 17.66
CA LEU A 69 15.72 -4.61 16.73
C LEU A 69 16.42 -3.77 15.65
N LEU A 70 15.74 -2.77 15.10
CA LEU A 70 16.34 -1.84 14.15
C LEU A 70 17.53 -1.11 14.77
N LYS A 71 17.35 -0.60 15.99
CA LYS A 71 18.40 0.10 16.72
C LYS A 71 19.61 -0.79 16.96
N ALA A 72 19.40 -2.07 17.31
CA ALA A 72 20.48 -3.05 17.46
C ALA A 72 21.28 -3.29 16.16
N THR A 73 20.70 -3.01 15.00
CA THR A 73 21.36 -3.09 13.69
C THR A 73 21.92 -1.74 13.20
N GLY A 74 21.83 -0.69 14.00
CA GLY A 74 22.24 0.67 13.64
C GLY A 74 21.21 1.42 12.78
N GLY A 75 20.00 0.88 12.60
CA GLY A 75 18.89 1.53 11.90
C GLY A 75 17.98 2.31 12.86
N ALA A 76 17.09 3.12 12.28
CA ALA A 76 16.04 3.83 12.99
C ALA A 76 14.77 3.91 12.14
N LEU A 77 13.62 4.08 12.79
CA LEU A 77 12.38 4.44 12.12
C LEU A 77 12.40 5.92 11.73
N VAL A 78 11.70 6.24 10.65
CA VAL A 78 11.49 7.62 10.20
C VAL A 78 10.00 7.95 10.39
N PRO A 79 9.62 8.61 11.51
CA PRO A 79 8.23 8.82 11.88
C PRO A 79 7.41 9.54 10.80
N GLU A 80 7.99 10.55 10.12
CA GLU A 80 7.31 11.35 9.10
C GLU A 80 6.96 10.55 7.82
N LYS A 81 7.65 9.41 7.61
CA LYS A 81 7.39 8.50 6.48
C LYS A 81 6.57 7.28 6.90
N SER A 82 6.35 7.12 8.19
CA SER A 82 5.62 5.99 8.76
C SER A 82 4.16 6.36 9.01
N TYR A 83 3.27 5.44 8.77
CA TYR A 83 1.83 5.59 8.97
C TYR A 83 1.21 4.25 9.29
N TRP A 84 -0.04 4.25 9.74
CA TRP A 84 -0.76 3.03 10.05
C TRP A 84 -2.25 3.15 9.75
N TYR A 85 -2.87 2.00 9.61
CA TYR A 85 -4.31 1.85 9.45
C TYR A 85 -4.86 0.93 10.54
N LEU A 86 -6.05 1.24 11.02
CA LEU A 86 -6.88 0.30 11.77
C LEU A 86 -8.12 0.00 10.94
N ILE A 87 -8.28 -1.28 10.61
CA ILE A 87 -9.42 -1.78 9.83
C ILE A 87 -10.34 -2.49 10.82
N ASP A 88 -11.46 -1.89 11.12
CA ASP A 88 -12.52 -2.45 11.97
C ASP A 88 -13.88 -2.23 11.31
N PHE A 89 -14.77 -3.17 11.49
CA PHE A 89 -16.08 -3.18 10.85
C PHE A 89 -17.19 -3.32 11.87
N GLU A 90 -18.33 -2.77 11.52
CA GLU A 90 -19.57 -3.05 12.23
C GLU A 90 -20.72 -3.23 11.25
N TRP A 91 -21.72 -3.96 11.71
CA TRP A 91 -22.96 -4.15 10.98
C TRP A 91 -23.94 -3.02 11.29
N ARG A 92 -24.16 -2.10 10.31
CA ARG A 92 -25.13 -1.00 10.42
C ARG A 92 -26.09 -0.98 9.23
N ASN A 93 -27.37 -0.91 9.53
CA ASN A 93 -28.43 -0.78 8.51
C ASN A 93 -28.37 -1.83 7.39
N GLY A 94 -28.14 -3.10 7.75
CA GLY A 94 -28.12 -4.20 6.79
C GLY A 94 -26.86 -4.34 5.96
N MET A 95 -25.77 -3.65 6.32
CA MET A 95 -24.48 -3.75 5.61
C MET A 95 -23.29 -3.60 6.56
N TRP A 96 -22.16 -4.18 6.17
CA TRP A 96 -20.89 -3.96 6.83
C TRP A 96 -20.33 -2.58 6.48
N LYS A 97 -19.93 -1.83 7.49
CA LYS A 97 -19.30 -0.51 7.35
C LYS A 97 -17.99 -0.47 8.12
N TYR A 98 -16.99 0.19 7.55
CA TYR A 98 -15.78 0.51 8.29
C TYR A 98 -16.08 1.51 9.40
N LYS A 99 -15.51 1.29 10.57
CA LYS A 99 -15.52 2.30 11.63
C LYS A 99 -14.58 3.45 11.27
N THR A 100 -14.95 4.63 11.69
CA THR A 100 -14.15 5.84 11.46
C THR A 100 -12.98 5.94 12.45
N THR A 101 -12.06 6.86 12.19
CA THR A 101 -10.95 7.15 13.11
C THR A 101 -11.41 7.73 14.43
N GLU A 102 -12.55 8.44 14.45
CA GLU A 102 -13.14 8.99 15.67
C GLU A 102 -13.80 7.91 16.55
N GLU A 103 -14.34 6.85 15.93
CA GLU A 103 -14.98 5.73 16.63
C GLU A 103 -14.00 4.75 17.25
N THR A 104 -12.74 4.75 16.78
CA THR A 104 -11.71 3.81 17.23
C THR A 104 -10.42 4.57 17.57
N GLN A 105 -10.50 5.47 18.57
CA GLN A 105 -9.37 6.33 18.94
C GLN A 105 -8.24 5.51 19.58
N PHE A 106 -7.05 5.61 19.02
CA PHE A 106 -5.80 5.07 19.54
C PHE A 106 -4.62 5.73 18.84
N ASP A 107 -3.51 5.94 19.57
CA ASP A 107 -2.29 6.49 19.01
C ASP A 107 -1.14 5.48 19.12
N LEU A 108 -0.52 5.16 17.99
CA LEU A 108 0.73 4.43 17.96
C LEU A 108 1.91 5.41 18.02
N THR A 109 2.91 5.06 18.78
CA THR A 109 4.09 5.89 18.96
C THR A 109 5.37 5.14 18.60
N VAL A 110 6.37 5.87 18.12
CA VAL A 110 7.71 5.37 17.82
C VAL A 110 8.75 6.39 18.26
N LYS A 111 9.98 5.94 18.47
CA LYS A 111 11.12 6.81 18.70
C LYS A 111 11.93 6.95 17.42
N ASP A 112 12.41 8.14 17.19
CA ASP A 112 13.35 8.41 16.12
C ASP A 112 14.81 8.04 16.51
N LYS A 113 15.76 8.40 15.64
CA LYS A 113 17.19 8.19 15.87
C LYS A 113 17.74 8.91 17.12
N ASP A 114 17.09 10.00 17.53
CA ASP A 114 17.48 10.85 18.65
C ASP A 114 16.70 10.50 19.95
N GLU A 115 16.01 9.34 19.97
CA GLU A 115 15.17 8.84 21.08
C GLU A 115 13.95 9.72 21.38
N ILE A 116 13.58 10.62 20.47
CA ILE A 116 12.41 11.47 20.63
C ILE A 116 11.18 10.66 20.21
N GLN A 117 10.17 10.66 21.08
CA GLN A 117 8.91 9.96 20.82
C GLN A 117 8.00 10.77 19.91
N HIS A 118 7.50 10.13 18.87
CA HIS A 118 6.57 10.68 17.88
C HIS A 118 5.30 9.85 17.81
N VAL A 119 4.17 10.51 17.63
CA VAL A 119 2.90 9.84 17.29
C VAL A 119 2.89 9.56 15.79
N LEU A 120 2.60 8.30 15.43
CA LEU A 120 2.49 7.90 14.02
C LEU A 120 1.19 8.41 13.40
N SER A 121 1.27 8.87 12.17
CA SER A 121 0.10 9.30 11.40
C SER A 121 -0.85 8.12 11.19
N ARG A 122 -2.06 8.23 11.76
CA ARG A 122 -3.15 7.30 11.49
C ARG A 122 -3.94 7.76 10.28
N LEU A 123 -4.14 6.86 9.33
CA LEU A 123 -4.86 7.15 8.10
C LEU A 123 -6.24 6.46 8.11
N PRO A 124 -7.28 7.13 7.59
CA PRO A 124 -8.55 6.48 7.37
C PRO A 124 -8.44 5.41 6.28
N VAL A 125 -9.25 4.37 6.35
CA VAL A 125 -9.18 3.19 5.47
C VAL A 125 -9.35 3.49 3.98
N TYR A 126 -9.97 4.61 3.63
CA TYR A 126 -10.18 5.06 2.25
C TYR A 126 -9.02 5.92 1.70
N GLU A 127 -8.08 6.33 2.55
CA GLU A 127 -6.93 7.12 2.11
C GLU A 127 -5.84 6.20 1.55
N ALA A 128 -5.52 6.38 0.28
CA ALA A 128 -4.50 5.58 -0.37
C ALA A 128 -3.10 6.09 -0.09
N ARG A 129 -2.17 5.19 0.13
CA ARG A 129 -0.74 5.47 0.19
C ARG A 129 0.01 4.70 -0.88
N ARG A 130 1.14 5.28 -1.30
CA ARG A 130 2.01 4.63 -2.26
C ARG A 130 2.89 3.61 -1.56
N SER A 131 2.74 2.33 -1.96
CA SER A 131 3.64 1.25 -1.58
C SER A 131 4.07 0.50 -2.85
N LEU A 132 5.35 0.20 -2.98
CA LEU A 132 5.95 -0.51 -4.12
C LEU A 132 5.54 0.05 -5.51
N GLY A 133 5.33 1.36 -5.58
CA GLY A 133 4.95 2.03 -6.84
C GLY A 133 3.45 2.03 -7.16
N CYS A 134 2.63 1.35 -6.37
CA CYS A 134 1.18 1.35 -6.47
C CYS A 134 0.55 2.18 -5.34
N ARG A 135 -0.57 2.86 -5.62
CA ARG A 135 -1.38 3.54 -4.61
C ARG A 135 -2.56 2.65 -4.26
N SER A 136 -2.57 2.16 -3.03
CA SER A 136 -3.64 1.30 -2.53
C SER A 136 -4.25 1.87 -1.26
N ALA A 137 -5.54 1.65 -1.08
CA ALA A 137 -6.27 1.95 0.15
C ALA A 137 -6.82 0.65 0.74
N PRO A 138 -6.87 0.50 2.09
CA PRO A 138 -7.36 -0.71 2.73
C PRO A 138 -8.81 -1.08 2.41
N ASP A 139 -9.65 -0.11 2.06
CA ASP A 139 -11.04 -0.35 1.62
C ASP A 139 -11.16 -0.89 0.19
N GLY A 140 -10.03 -1.04 -0.52
CA GLY A 140 -9.97 -1.56 -1.88
C GLY A 140 -10.35 -0.56 -2.95
N ASN A 141 -10.57 0.74 -2.65
CA ASN A 141 -10.84 1.71 -3.69
C ASN A 141 -9.59 2.01 -4.54
N ASN A 142 -9.79 2.18 -5.83
CA ASN A 142 -8.72 2.41 -6.81
C ASN A 142 -8.56 3.88 -7.20
N LYS A 143 -9.33 4.80 -6.62
CA LYS A 143 -9.43 6.20 -7.07
C LYS A 143 -8.07 6.87 -7.24
N ALA A 144 -7.24 6.82 -6.20
CA ALA A 144 -5.93 7.47 -6.22
C ALA A 144 -4.97 6.87 -7.26
N GLN A 145 -5.08 5.56 -7.52
CA GLN A 145 -4.25 4.91 -8.54
C GLN A 145 -4.76 5.20 -9.95
N VAL A 146 -6.06 5.19 -10.17
CA VAL A 146 -6.69 5.56 -11.45
C VAL A 146 -6.33 7.00 -11.82
N GLU A 147 -6.46 7.95 -10.89
CA GLU A 147 -6.06 9.35 -11.08
C GLU A 147 -4.57 9.49 -11.42
N TYR A 148 -3.72 8.77 -10.71
CA TYR A 148 -2.28 8.75 -11.03
C TYR A 148 -2.01 8.19 -12.42
N MET A 149 -2.61 7.06 -12.79
CA MET A 149 -2.43 6.47 -14.13
C MET A 149 -2.93 7.42 -15.21
N ARG A 150 -4.06 8.09 -14.97
CA ARG A 150 -4.56 9.11 -15.87
C ARG A 150 -3.61 10.31 -16.01
N SER A 151 -3.06 10.82 -14.91
CA SER A 151 -2.10 11.93 -14.96
C SER A 151 -0.85 11.57 -15.76
N VAL A 152 -0.35 10.34 -15.61
CA VAL A 152 0.76 9.80 -16.42
C VAL A 152 0.37 9.68 -17.88
N ALA A 153 -0.85 9.24 -18.17
CA ALA A 153 -1.35 9.12 -19.53
C ALA A 153 -1.49 10.49 -20.24
N VAL A 154 -1.96 11.51 -19.53
CA VAL A 154 -2.02 12.89 -20.02
C VAL A 154 -0.62 13.42 -20.32
N GLU A 155 0.30 13.30 -19.37
CA GLU A 155 1.70 13.75 -19.52
C GLU A 155 2.37 13.12 -20.76
N TRP A 156 2.20 11.82 -20.94
CA TRP A 156 2.74 11.12 -22.12
C TRP A 156 1.98 11.48 -23.41
N GLY A 157 0.67 11.68 -23.35
CA GLY A 157 -0.12 12.15 -24.48
C GLY A 157 0.38 13.50 -24.99
N ASP A 158 0.70 14.43 -24.09
CA ASP A 158 1.25 15.74 -24.44
C ASP A 158 2.66 15.63 -25.02
N LYS A 159 3.53 14.78 -24.42
CA LYS A 159 4.87 14.51 -24.97
C LYS A 159 4.84 13.90 -26.37
N LEU A 160 3.93 12.96 -26.62
CA LEU A 160 3.76 12.36 -27.95
C LEU A 160 3.27 13.40 -28.99
N ARG A 161 2.40 14.32 -28.58
CA ARG A 161 1.89 15.38 -29.45
C ARG A 161 2.95 16.43 -29.78
N ALA A 162 3.72 16.86 -28.77
CA ALA A 162 4.72 17.92 -28.92
C ALA A 162 6.07 17.41 -29.50
N GLY A 163 6.34 16.11 -29.46
CA GLY A 163 7.67 15.56 -29.68
C GLY A 163 8.12 15.46 -31.14
N HIS A 164 7.27 15.76 -32.12
CA HIS A 164 7.58 15.60 -33.55
C HIS A 164 8.23 14.26 -33.91
N LEU A 165 7.75 13.18 -33.23
CA LEU A 165 8.31 11.85 -33.36
C LEU A 165 7.99 11.21 -34.73
N THR A 166 8.91 10.43 -35.25
CA THR A 166 8.59 9.51 -36.35
C THR A 166 7.61 8.43 -35.86
N LYS A 167 6.90 7.78 -36.77
CA LYS A 167 5.97 6.67 -36.43
C LYS A 167 6.65 5.57 -35.62
N TYR A 168 7.90 5.24 -35.95
CA TYR A 168 8.66 4.23 -35.23
C TYR A 168 9.00 4.66 -33.81
N GLU A 169 9.43 5.90 -33.61
CA GLU A 169 9.74 6.46 -32.28
C GLU A 169 8.47 6.56 -31.43
N ALA A 170 7.37 7.02 -32.00
CA ALA A 170 6.07 7.07 -31.30
C ALA A 170 5.60 5.67 -30.87
N TRP A 171 5.73 4.67 -31.75
CA TRP A 171 5.39 3.28 -31.44
C TRP A 171 6.31 2.70 -30.35
N THR A 172 7.60 2.97 -30.43
CA THR A 172 8.58 2.52 -29.44
C THR A 172 8.31 3.16 -28.09
N ALA A 173 8.07 4.47 -28.02
CA ALA A 173 7.70 5.17 -26.78
C ALA A 173 6.42 4.60 -26.16
N LEU A 174 5.39 4.40 -26.98
CA LEU A 174 4.11 3.86 -26.52
C LEU A 174 4.27 2.47 -25.91
N THR A 175 4.90 1.54 -26.63
CA THR A 175 4.97 0.13 -26.21
C THR A 175 6.00 -0.13 -25.14
N SER A 176 7.21 0.49 -25.23
CA SER A 176 8.31 0.21 -24.31
C SER A 176 8.25 1.01 -23.01
N ARG A 177 7.61 2.17 -23.00
CA ARG A 177 7.58 3.04 -21.84
C ARG A 177 6.17 3.25 -21.29
N VAL A 178 5.29 3.82 -22.12
CA VAL A 178 3.95 4.23 -21.66
C VAL A 178 3.13 3.05 -21.18
N MET A 179 2.96 2.03 -22.02
CA MET A 179 2.17 0.84 -21.68
C MET A 179 2.75 0.09 -20.48
N ARG A 180 4.07 -0.05 -20.39
CA ARG A 180 4.70 -0.69 -19.22
C ARG A 180 4.47 0.08 -17.93
N THR A 181 4.55 1.41 -17.97
CA THR A 181 4.30 2.25 -16.79
C THR A 181 2.86 2.14 -16.33
N LEU A 182 1.90 2.14 -17.26
CA LEU A 182 0.49 2.02 -16.94
C LEU A 182 0.10 0.60 -16.50
N SER A 183 0.66 -0.43 -17.11
CA SER A 183 0.34 -1.82 -16.75
C SER A 183 0.99 -2.29 -15.46
N TYR A 184 1.97 -1.56 -14.92
CA TYR A 184 2.69 -1.99 -13.72
C TYR A 184 1.79 -2.25 -12.51
N ALA A 185 0.82 -1.37 -12.27
CA ALA A 185 -0.07 -1.48 -11.12
C ALA A 185 -1.30 -2.36 -11.36
N THR A 186 -1.60 -2.75 -12.61
CA THR A 186 -2.85 -3.46 -12.96
C THR A 186 -3.06 -4.79 -12.23
N PRO A 187 -2.03 -5.60 -11.90
CA PRO A 187 -2.24 -6.83 -11.14
C PRO A 187 -2.77 -6.60 -9.71
N ALA A 188 -2.58 -5.41 -9.16
CA ALA A 188 -3.01 -5.05 -7.80
C ALA A 188 -4.33 -4.27 -7.78
N LEU A 189 -5.01 -4.11 -8.94
CA LEU A 189 -6.19 -3.27 -9.08
C LEU A 189 -7.37 -4.03 -9.67
N THR A 190 -8.56 -3.60 -9.28
CA THR A 190 -9.80 -4.00 -9.96
C THR A 190 -10.30 -2.79 -10.78
N ILE A 191 -9.90 -2.71 -12.04
CA ILE A 191 -10.25 -1.59 -12.93
C ILE A 191 -11.46 -1.97 -13.78
N THR A 192 -12.47 -1.11 -13.79
CA THR A 192 -13.62 -1.23 -14.68
C THR A 192 -13.26 -0.81 -16.12
N ASN A 193 -14.03 -1.27 -17.10
CA ASN A 193 -13.86 -0.84 -18.50
C ASN A 193 -13.98 0.69 -18.65
N GLY A 194 -14.85 1.35 -17.87
CA GLY A 194 -14.99 2.80 -17.86
C GLY A 194 -13.71 3.51 -17.39
N GLU A 195 -13.10 3.05 -16.29
CA GLU A 195 -11.84 3.57 -15.76
C GLU A 195 -10.67 3.30 -16.73
N ALA A 196 -10.60 2.11 -17.32
CA ALA A 196 -9.60 1.79 -18.34
C ALA A 196 -9.67 2.73 -19.53
N ASN A 197 -10.87 2.97 -20.06
CA ASN A 197 -11.10 3.93 -21.14
C ASN A 197 -10.72 5.36 -20.73
N HIS A 198 -11.07 5.76 -19.50
CA HIS A 198 -10.73 7.08 -18.96
C HIS A 198 -9.21 7.29 -18.86
N ILE A 199 -8.45 6.26 -18.45
CA ILE A 199 -6.99 6.30 -18.39
C ILE A 199 -6.40 6.36 -19.80
N MET A 200 -6.89 5.51 -20.72
CA MET A 200 -6.27 5.35 -22.03
C MET A 200 -6.61 6.44 -23.04
N ALA A 201 -7.74 7.13 -22.90
CA ALA A 201 -8.21 8.13 -23.85
C ALA A 201 -7.15 9.19 -24.24
N PRO A 202 -6.41 9.83 -23.32
CA PRO A 202 -5.40 10.83 -23.69
C PRO A 202 -4.29 10.26 -24.57
N ILE A 203 -3.87 9.03 -24.32
CA ILE A 203 -2.82 8.36 -25.10
C ILE A 203 -3.32 7.94 -26.47
N LEU A 204 -4.52 7.36 -26.55
CA LEU A 204 -5.10 6.94 -27.81
C LEU A 204 -5.31 8.14 -28.74
N MET A 205 -5.86 9.24 -28.23
CA MET A 205 -6.07 10.47 -29.02
C MET A 205 -4.77 11.10 -29.52
N SER A 206 -3.68 11.02 -28.77
CA SER A 206 -2.38 11.59 -29.14
C SER A 206 -1.50 10.61 -29.90
N GLY A 207 -1.44 9.35 -29.41
CA GLY A 207 -0.59 8.30 -29.95
C GLY A 207 -1.06 7.81 -31.32
N LEU A 208 -2.34 7.61 -31.52
CA LEU A 208 -2.89 7.17 -32.82
C LEU A 208 -2.60 8.21 -33.91
N ASN A 209 -2.78 9.51 -33.60
CA ASN A 209 -2.43 10.58 -34.52
C ASN A 209 -0.93 10.59 -34.86
N ALA A 210 -0.05 10.42 -33.87
CA ALA A 210 1.41 10.35 -34.09
C ALA A 210 1.82 9.13 -34.93
N LEU A 211 1.04 8.03 -34.84
CA LEU A 211 1.22 6.83 -35.67
C LEU A 211 0.63 6.96 -37.07
N GLY A 212 -0.11 8.05 -37.36
CA GLY A 212 -0.84 8.26 -38.61
C GLY A 212 -2.08 7.38 -38.75
N MET A 213 -2.65 6.94 -37.61
CA MET A 213 -3.94 6.25 -37.57
C MET A 213 -5.03 7.30 -37.27
N GLN A 214 -6.14 7.23 -38.00
CA GLN A 214 -7.32 8.09 -37.80
C GLN A 214 -8.42 7.32 -37.06
#